data_a5beff914a4a4db02fe51c3e7a7ca5da
#
_entry.id   a5beff914a4a4db02fe51c3e7a7ca5da
#
_cell.length_a   1.000
_cell.length_b   1.000
_cell.length_c   1.000
_cell.angle_alpha   90.00
_cell.angle_beta   90.00
_cell.angle_gamma   90.00
#
_symmetry.space_group_name_H-M   'P 1'
#
loop_
_entity.id
_entity.type
_entity.pdbx_description
1 polymer ?
#
loop_
_entity_poly.entity_id
_entity_poly.type
_entity_poly.pdbx_seq_one_letter_code
_entity_poly.pdbx_strand_id
1 'polypeptide(L)'
;TCLTLLLSTTSFELKEQLVAELAAIPLTFASTTDGEPCARHASLAAERHALERFLGELLARRGQHEFALVVAREHGKRTGQGSDVVRCLLSLGREPEALAYARERMEDASCPDREAIGRLKDEITIRNQGERTRERRKDLERLLLDRPSREAIDALKGVFAPVDWQKHRERLMKLLMEHQRAPDLVFELLIEDDRFLEARSLAQVQDVSASRLLSAAQIAQVRSPDVAPSLAILAAYRFAGVRDAKNYGHMGEALEIAERTCALSDHPDSWDEAIEGLRASHGNAPAFRAVLKRLGVETSPDRVRLGKPRR
;
A
#
# COMPACT_ATOMS: atom_id res chain seq x y z
N THR A 1 -21.18 0.57 -2.17
CA THR A 1 -22.17 1.65 -1.86
C THR A 1 -23.43 1.10 -1.19
N CYS A 2 -24.14 0.10 -1.74
CA CYS A 2 -25.32 -0.48 -1.09
C CYS A 2 -24.98 -1.27 0.18
N LEU A 3 -23.92 -2.08 0.18
CA LEU A 3 -23.45 -2.82 1.36
C LEU A 3 -23.02 -1.87 2.49
N THR A 4 -22.48 -0.72 2.13
CA THR A 4 -22.04 0.32 3.06
C THR A 4 -23.22 0.96 3.79
N LEU A 5 -24.33 1.19 3.08
CA LEU A 5 -25.58 1.70 3.62
C LEU A 5 -26.32 0.65 4.46
N LEU A 6 -26.39 -0.60 3.99
CA LEU A 6 -26.97 -1.71 4.73
C LEU A 6 -26.30 -1.93 6.10
N LEU A 7 -24.97 -1.92 6.15
CA LEU A 7 -24.20 -2.09 7.39
C LEU A 7 -24.30 -0.89 8.35
N SER A 8 -24.69 0.30 7.87
CA SER A 8 -24.87 1.49 8.72
C SER A 8 -26.23 1.55 9.41
N THR A 9 -27.24 0.91 8.82
CA THR A 9 -28.65 1.04 9.22
C THR A 9 -29.23 -0.21 9.88
N THR A 10 -28.54 -1.36 9.79
CA THR A 10 -29.06 -2.63 10.27
C THR A 10 -28.72 -2.93 11.73
N SER A 11 -29.67 -3.57 12.45
CA SER A 11 -29.48 -4.09 13.81
C SER A 11 -28.39 -5.16 13.88
N PHE A 12 -27.92 -5.44 15.11
CA PHE A 12 -26.92 -6.48 15.37
C PHE A 12 -27.33 -7.85 14.79
N GLU A 13 -28.57 -8.26 15.04
CA GLU A 13 -29.14 -9.54 14.60
C GLU A 13 -29.14 -9.71 13.06
N LEU A 14 -29.48 -8.63 12.33
CA LEU A 14 -29.45 -8.65 10.87
C LEU A 14 -28.02 -8.78 10.29
N LYS A 15 -27.03 -8.26 11.00
CA LYS A 15 -25.62 -8.38 10.60
C LYS A 15 -25.10 -9.81 10.83
N GLU A 16 -25.45 -10.42 11.96
CA GLU A 16 -25.14 -11.84 12.21
C GLU A 16 -25.84 -12.74 11.19
N GLN A 17 -27.08 -12.44 10.86
CA GLN A 17 -27.85 -13.19 9.86
C GLN A 17 -27.22 -13.06 8.46
N LEU A 18 -26.78 -11.87 8.07
CA LEU A 18 -26.08 -11.67 6.79
C LEU A 18 -24.75 -12.43 6.72
N VAL A 19 -24.00 -12.46 7.81
CA VAL A 19 -22.76 -13.25 7.90
C VAL A 19 -23.06 -14.73 7.85
N ALA A 20 -24.10 -15.19 8.54
CA ALA A 20 -24.55 -16.58 8.52
C ALA A 20 -25.07 -17.01 7.13
N GLU A 21 -25.81 -16.14 6.44
CA GLU A 21 -26.28 -16.38 5.07
C GLU A 21 -25.13 -16.43 4.07
N LEU A 22 -24.15 -15.52 4.19
CA LEU A 22 -22.93 -15.56 3.38
C LEU A 22 -22.13 -16.86 3.64
N ALA A 23 -22.14 -17.34 4.89
CA ALA A 23 -21.52 -18.59 5.26
C ALA A 23 -22.29 -19.82 4.74
N ALA A 24 -23.61 -19.72 4.68
CA ALA A 24 -24.53 -20.79 4.27
C ALA A 24 -24.67 -20.92 2.74
N ILE A 25 -24.15 -20.00 1.92
CA ILE A 25 -24.16 -20.16 0.47
C ILE A 25 -23.42 -21.46 0.14
N PRO A 26 -24.12 -22.55 -0.22
CA PRO A 26 -23.48 -23.82 -0.45
C PRO A 26 -22.64 -23.70 -1.72
N LEU A 27 -21.34 -23.80 -1.58
CA LEU A 27 -20.46 -24.17 -2.68
C LEU A 27 -20.63 -25.71 -2.86
N THR A 28 -21.85 -26.15 -3.18
CA THR A 28 -22.08 -27.54 -3.57
C THR A 28 -21.34 -27.74 -4.88
N PHE A 29 -20.20 -28.40 -4.77
CA PHE A 29 -19.51 -28.95 -5.92
C PHE A 29 -20.43 -30.06 -6.47
N ALA A 30 -21.18 -29.79 -7.52
CA ALA A 30 -21.62 -30.82 -8.40
C ALA A 30 -20.33 -31.43 -9.00
N SER A 31 -19.90 -32.55 -8.40
CA SER A 31 -18.83 -33.35 -8.97
C SER A 31 -19.28 -33.75 -10.36
N THR A 32 -18.72 -33.12 -11.38
CA THR A 32 -18.71 -33.72 -12.70
C THR A 32 -17.93 -35.04 -12.56
N THR A 33 -18.35 -36.05 -13.24
CA THR A 33 -17.89 -37.45 -13.18
C THR A 33 -16.39 -37.64 -13.34
N ASP A 34 -15.61 -36.59 -13.61
CA ASP A 34 -14.18 -36.62 -13.88
C ASP A 34 -13.29 -35.94 -12.79
N GLY A 35 -13.87 -35.52 -11.66
CA GLY A 35 -13.08 -35.10 -10.47
C GLY A 35 -12.36 -33.74 -10.57
N GLU A 36 -12.40 -33.05 -11.69
CA GLU A 36 -11.82 -31.71 -11.80
C GLU A 36 -12.83 -30.60 -11.43
N PRO A 37 -12.47 -29.68 -10.54
CA PRO A 37 -13.33 -28.54 -10.21
C PRO A 37 -13.50 -27.66 -11.45
N CYS A 38 -14.75 -27.48 -11.88
CA CYS A 38 -15.06 -26.59 -12.98
C CYS A 38 -14.49 -25.17 -12.71
N ALA A 39 -13.80 -24.59 -13.68
CA ALA A 39 -13.18 -23.25 -13.57
C ALA A 39 -14.16 -22.19 -13.05
N ARG A 40 -15.46 -22.32 -13.33
CA ARG A 40 -16.52 -21.44 -12.84
C ARG A 40 -16.70 -21.52 -11.32
N HIS A 41 -16.56 -22.71 -10.71
CA HIS A 41 -16.65 -22.89 -9.26
C HIS A 41 -15.43 -22.33 -8.54
N ALA A 42 -14.25 -22.47 -9.12
CA ALA A 42 -13.03 -21.84 -8.59
C ALA A 42 -13.14 -20.30 -8.62
N SER A 43 -13.72 -19.72 -9.67
CA SER A 43 -13.97 -18.27 -9.77
C SER A 43 -14.94 -17.79 -8.69
N LEU A 44 -16.08 -18.50 -8.48
CA LEU A 44 -17.06 -18.15 -7.45
C LEU A 44 -16.49 -18.25 -6.03
N ALA A 45 -15.63 -19.24 -5.78
CA ALA A 45 -14.94 -19.37 -4.50
C ALA A 45 -13.99 -18.20 -4.26
N ALA A 46 -13.22 -17.79 -5.28
CA ALA A 46 -12.32 -16.65 -5.20
C ALA A 46 -13.07 -15.32 -4.98
N GLU A 47 -14.18 -15.11 -5.68
CA GLU A 47 -15.04 -13.95 -5.51
C GLU A 47 -15.62 -13.86 -4.10
N ARG A 48 -16.08 -14.98 -3.56
CA ARG A 48 -16.57 -15.08 -2.18
C ARG A 48 -15.47 -14.73 -1.17
N HIS A 49 -14.27 -15.28 -1.32
CA HIS A 49 -13.15 -14.98 -0.44
C HIS A 49 -12.78 -13.48 -0.48
N ALA A 50 -12.80 -12.88 -1.66
CA ALA A 50 -12.58 -11.45 -1.80
C ALA A 50 -13.65 -10.61 -1.10
N LEU A 51 -14.92 -11.04 -1.20
CA LEU A 51 -16.05 -10.37 -0.55
C LEU A 51 -15.99 -10.46 0.97
N GLU A 52 -15.65 -11.62 1.52
CA GLU A 52 -15.50 -11.84 2.97
C GLU A 52 -14.37 -10.98 3.55
N ARG A 53 -13.22 -10.94 2.88
CA ARG A 53 -12.12 -10.07 3.28
C ARG A 53 -12.51 -8.60 3.25
N PHE A 54 -13.14 -8.16 2.16
CA PHE A 54 -13.62 -6.78 2.04
C PHE A 54 -14.63 -6.43 3.15
N LEU A 55 -15.56 -7.32 3.46
CA LEU A 55 -16.53 -7.13 4.55
C LEU A 55 -15.83 -7.03 5.91
N GLY A 56 -14.89 -7.92 6.20
CA GLY A 56 -14.08 -7.87 7.43
C GLY A 56 -13.33 -6.56 7.59
N GLU A 57 -12.65 -6.10 6.53
CA GLU A 57 -11.94 -4.81 6.53
C GLU A 57 -12.90 -3.62 6.72
N LEU A 58 -14.05 -3.64 6.06
CA LEU A 58 -15.05 -2.58 6.18
C LEU A 58 -15.59 -2.48 7.61
N LEU A 59 -15.91 -3.62 8.23
CA LEU A 59 -16.39 -3.69 9.61
C LEU A 59 -15.31 -3.20 10.59
N ALA A 60 -14.06 -3.61 10.41
CA ALA A 60 -12.95 -3.16 11.22
C ALA A 60 -12.73 -1.64 11.13
N ARG A 61 -12.75 -1.07 9.92
CA ARG A 61 -12.64 0.38 9.70
C ARG A 61 -13.77 1.19 10.35
N ARG A 62 -14.94 0.58 10.56
CA ARG A 62 -16.10 1.19 11.24
C ARG A 62 -16.09 0.99 12.75
N GLY A 63 -15.05 0.39 13.31
CA GLY A 63 -14.96 0.08 14.73
C GLY A 63 -15.85 -1.10 15.16
N GLN A 64 -16.43 -1.84 14.22
CA GLN A 64 -17.28 -3.00 14.49
C GLN A 64 -16.43 -4.28 14.58
N HIS A 65 -15.43 -4.27 15.47
CA HIS A 65 -14.39 -5.30 15.55
C HIS A 65 -14.91 -6.68 15.93
N GLU A 66 -16.00 -6.79 16.71
CA GLU A 66 -16.61 -8.09 17.05
C GLU A 66 -17.20 -8.76 15.80
N PHE A 67 -17.87 -8.02 14.93
CA PHE A 67 -18.37 -8.55 13.68
C PHE A 67 -17.25 -8.90 12.70
N ALA A 68 -16.24 -8.05 12.61
CA ALA A 68 -15.06 -8.37 11.82
C ALA A 68 -14.41 -9.68 12.27
N LEU A 69 -14.37 -9.94 13.58
CA LEU A 69 -13.87 -11.18 14.15
C LEU A 69 -14.72 -12.39 13.74
N VAL A 70 -16.06 -12.28 13.74
CA VAL A 70 -16.96 -13.37 13.29
C VAL A 70 -16.68 -13.69 11.81
N VAL A 71 -16.61 -12.67 10.95
CA VAL A 71 -16.32 -12.85 9.53
C VAL A 71 -14.95 -13.49 9.33
N ALA A 72 -13.92 -13.01 10.03
CA ALA A 72 -12.56 -13.56 9.94
C ALA A 72 -12.49 -15.02 10.39
N ARG A 73 -13.21 -15.41 11.44
CA ARG A 73 -13.27 -16.81 11.91
C ARG A 73 -13.92 -17.72 10.89
N GLU A 74 -15.05 -17.32 10.31
CA GLU A 74 -15.73 -18.09 9.27
C GLU A 74 -14.89 -18.21 8.00
N HIS A 75 -14.22 -17.13 7.60
CA HIS A 75 -13.26 -17.16 6.51
C HIS A 75 -12.09 -18.12 6.81
N GLY A 76 -11.52 -18.03 8.00
CA GLY A 76 -10.40 -18.86 8.43
C GLY A 76 -10.73 -20.36 8.51
N LYS A 77 -11.94 -20.75 8.94
CA LYS A 77 -12.40 -22.14 8.92
C LYS A 77 -12.39 -22.74 7.51
N ARG A 78 -12.71 -21.95 6.49
CA ARG A 78 -12.81 -22.42 5.10
C ARG A 78 -11.47 -22.38 4.36
N THR A 79 -10.67 -21.34 4.59
CA THR A 79 -9.42 -21.10 3.83
C THR A 79 -8.18 -21.64 4.55
N GLY A 80 -8.30 -21.96 5.82
CA GLY A 80 -7.16 -22.25 6.68
C GLY A 80 -6.38 -21.01 7.14
N GLN A 81 -6.72 -19.80 6.64
CA GLN A 81 -6.05 -18.55 7.02
C GLN A 81 -6.51 -18.08 8.41
N GLY A 82 -5.59 -17.55 9.20
CA GLY A 82 -5.85 -17.14 10.58
C GLY A 82 -5.36 -15.74 10.95
N SER A 83 -4.58 -15.10 10.10
CA SER A 83 -3.97 -13.79 10.40
C SER A 83 -5.00 -12.70 10.66
N ASP A 84 -6.14 -12.72 9.94
CA ASP A 84 -7.20 -11.73 10.14
C ASP A 84 -7.94 -11.92 11.47
N VAL A 85 -8.07 -13.17 11.95
CA VAL A 85 -8.62 -13.46 13.30
C VAL A 85 -7.71 -12.85 14.36
N VAL A 86 -6.40 -13.05 14.25
CA VAL A 86 -5.41 -12.47 15.18
C VAL A 86 -5.53 -10.95 15.19
N ARG A 87 -5.59 -10.29 14.03
CA ARG A 87 -5.75 -8.83 13.92
C ARG A 87 -7.04 -8.32 14.57
N CYS A 88 -8.17 -8.98 14.34
CA CYS A 88 -9.44 -8.60 14.95
C CYS A 88 -9.41 -8.74 16.47
N LEU A 89 -8.84 -9.83 17.01
CA LEU A 89 -8.67 -10.01 18.45
C LEU A 89 -7.79 -8.92 19.07
N LEU A 90 -6.72 -8.51 18.37
CA LEU A 90 -5.87 -7.40 18.80
C LEU A 90 -6.63 -6.06 18.81
N SER A 91 -7.43 -5.80 17.79
CA SER A 91 -8.25 -4.58 17.71
C SER A 91 -9.29 -4.51 18.82
N LEU A 92 -9.72 -5.66 19.35
CA LEU A 92 -10.62 -5.78 20.52
C LEU A 92 -9.89 -5.71 21.86
N GLY A 93 -8.55 -5.61 21.87
CA GLY A 93 -7.77 -5.67 23.10
C GLY A 93 -7.69 -7.06 23.73
N ARG A 94 -8.10 -8.12 23.02
CA ARG A 94 -8.13 -9.51 23.48
C ARG A 94 -6.80 -10.22 23.18
N GLU A 95 -5.69 -9.60 23.61
CA GLU A 95 -4.34 -10.09 23.32
C GLU A 95 -4.05 -11.52 23.79
N PRO A 96 -4.50 -11.97 25.00
CA PRO A 96 -4.27 -13.35 25.43
C PRO A 96 -4.90 -14.37 24.47
N GLU A 97 -6.11 -14.07 23.96
CA GLU A 97 -6.80 -14.93 23.00
C GLU A 97 -6.11 -14.90 21.63
N ALA A 98 -5.64 -13.72 21.20
CA ALA A 98 -4.88 -13.59 19.97
C ALA A 98 -3.60 -14.44 19.98
N LEU A 99 -2.88 -14.45 21.13
CA LEU A 99 -1.69 -15.27 21.32
C LEU A 99 -2.01 -16.76 21.34
N ALA A 100 -3.07 -17.17 22.04
CA ALA A 100 -3.51 -18.56 22.08
C ALA A 100 -3.85 -19.07 20.69
N TYR A 101 -4.68 -18.31 19.95
CA TYR A 101 -5.06 -18.64 18.59
C TYR A 101 -3.86 -18.70 17.63
N ALA A 102 -2.94 -17.72 17.73
CA ALA A 102 -1.74 -17.70 16.92
C ALA A 102 -0.83 -18.93 17.17
N ARG A 103 -0.69 -19.37 18.42
CA ARG A 103 0.09 -20.57 18.77
C ARG A 103 -0.53 -21.82 18.14
N GLU A 104 -1.83 -22.00 18.34
CA GLU A 104 -2.59 -23.13 17.75
C GLU A 104 -2.41 -23.19 16.23
N ARG A 105 -2.58 -22.06 15.55
CA ARG A 105 -2.45 -22.02 14.08
C ARG A 105 -1.01 -22.23 13.59
N MET A 106 -0.01 -21.88 14.40
CA MET A 106 1.41 -22.12 14.07
C MET A 106 1.82 -23.59 14.22
N GLU A 107 1.12 -24.37 15.02
CA GLU A 107 1.31 -25.83 15.16
C GLU A 107 0.78 -26.56 13.92
N ASP A 108 -0.22 -26.00 13.23
CA ASP A 108 -0.77 -26.55 11.99
C ASP A 108 0.20 -26.32 10.82
N ALA A 109 0.86 -27.40 10.38
CA ALA A 109 1.80 -27.33 9.25
C ALA A 109 1.14 -26.94 7.92
N SER A 110 -0.19 -27.14 7.79
CA SER A 110 -0.97 -26.82 6.58
C SER A 110 -1.45 -25.36 6.53
N CYS A 111 -1.18 -24.57 7.56
CA CYS A 111 -1.65 -23.19 7.66
C CYS A 111 -1.00 -22.30 6.57
N PRO A 112 -1.79 -21.77 5.61
CA PRO A 112 -1.23 -21.07 4.44
C PRO A 112 -0.61 -19.71 4.78
N ASP A 113 -1.02 -19.07 5.87
CA ASP A 113 -0.52 -17.76 6.31
C ASP A 113 0.31 -17.83 7.61
N ARG A 114 0.92 -19.00 7.86
CA ARG A 114 1.73 -19.30 9.06
C ARG A 114 2.81 -18.23 9.33
N GLU A 115 3.46 -17.74 8.28
CA GLU A 115 4.49 -16.70 8.42
C GLU A 115 3.88 -15.36 8.89
N ALA A 116 2.71 -14.99 8.37
CA ALA A 116 2.00 -13.78 8.78
C ALA A 116 1.54 -13.88 10.25
N ILE A 117 1.03 -15.04 10.66
CA ILE A 117 0.63 -15.31 12.05
C ILE A 117 1.85 -15.28 12.97
N GLY A 118 2.97 -15.87 12.53
CA GLY A 118 4.25 -15.83 13.27
C GLY A 118 4.70 -14.41 13.55
N ARG A 119 4.67 -13.55 12.54
CA ARG A 119 4.99 -12.12 12.68
C ARG A 119 4.07 -11.42 13.68
N LEU A 120 2.76 -11.64 13.60
CA LEU A 120 1.79 -11.06 14.53
C LEU A 120 2.02 -11.56 15.95
N LYS A 121 2.24 -12.87 16.14
CA LYS A 121 2.57 -13.46 17.45
C LYS A 121 3.81 -12.84 18.06
N ASP A 122 4.87 -12.68 17.28
CA ASP A 122 6.13 -12.08 17.75
C ASP A 122 5.89 -10.60 18.11
N GLU A 123 5.12 -9.87 17.32
CA GLU A 123 4.70 -8.49 17.61
C GLU A 123 3.95 -8.39 18.95
N ILE A 124 2.96 -9.27 19.18
CA ILE A 124 2.21 -9.32 20.45
C ILE A 124 3.15 -9.66 21.61
N THR A 125 4.01 -10.67 21.41
CA THR A 125 4.94 -11.12 22.44
C THR A 125 5.89 -10.00 22.83
N ILE A 126 6.44 -9.28 21.86
CA ILE A 126 7.29 -8.11 22.07
C ILE A 126 6.53 -7.01 22.83
N ARG A 127 5.24 -6.77 22.46
CA ARG A 127 4.38 -5.80 23.15
C ARG A 127 4.13 -6.19 24.60
N ASN A 128 3.88 -7.46 24.88
CA ASN A 128 3.49 -7.96 26.21
C ASN A 128 4.67 -8.27 27.15
N GLN A 129 5.88 -8.38 26.61
CA GLN A 129 7.07 -8.64 27.46
C GLN A 129 7.44 -7.44 28.33
N GLY A 130 6.48 -6.73 28.90
CA GLY A 130 6.51 -5.69 29.91
C GLY A 130 7.87 -5.04 30.26
N GLU A 131 7.88 -3.93 30.88
CA GLU A 131 8.94 -3.12 31.55
C GLU A 131 10.43 -3.17 31.14
N ARG A 132 10.91 -4.09 30.33
CA ARG A 132 12.28 -4.08 29.78
C ARG A 132 12.36 -3.15 28.57
N THR A 133 11.92 -1.91 28.79
CA THR A 133 11.80 -0.91 27.72
C THR A 133 13.05 -0.73 26.87
N ARG A 134 14.24 -0.86 27.43
CA ARG A 134 15.49 -0.61 26.69
C ARG A 134 15.89 -1.78 25.77
N GLU A 135 15.73 -3.01 26.22
CA GLU A 135 15.99 -4.21 25.41
C GLU A 135 14.94 -4.32 24.29
N ARG A 136 13.68 -4.12 24.65
CA ARG A 136 12.57 -4.11 23.69
C ARG A 136 12.76 -3.05 22.59
N ARG A 137 13.22 -1.84 22.93
CA ARG A 137 13.56 -0.82 21.93
C ARG A 137 14.63 -1.30 20.98
N LYS A 138 15.71 -1.89 21.50
CA LYS A 138 16.81 -2.44 20.69
C LYS A 138 16.34 -3.55 19.76
N ASP A 139 15.49 -4.44 20.24
CA ASP A 139 14.96 -5.55 19.44
C ASP A 139 14.06 -5.04 18.32
N LEU A 140 13.20 -4.04 18.59
CA LEU A 140 12.38 -3.40 17.58
C LEU A 140 13.20 -2.59 16.56
N GLU A 141 14.24 -1.88 17.01
CA GLU A 141 15.17 -1.19 16.11
C GLU A 141 15.88 -2.19 15.19
N ARG A 142 16.36 -3.31 15.76
CA ARG A 142 16.99 -4.38 14.99
C ARG A 142 16.02 -4.99 13.99
N LEU A 143 14.79 -5.28 14.41
CA LEU A 143 13.76 -5.81 13.53
C LEU A 143 13.46 -4.84 12.38
N LEU A 144 13.38 -3.53 12.66
CA LEU A 144 13.20 -2.51 11.64
C LEU A 144 14.36 -2.44 10.65
N LEU A 145 15.60 -2.56 11.13
CA LEU A 145 16.78 -2.56 10.27
C LEU A 145 16.89 -3.85 9.43
N ASP A 146 16.49 -4.98 10.00
CA ASP A 146 16.49 -6.26 9.28
C ASP A 146 15.34 -6.37 8.27
N ARG A 147 14.16 -5.88 8.63
CA ARG A 147 12.93 -5.91 7.80
C ARG A 147 12.17 -4.59 7.93
N PRO A 148 12.62 -3.55 7.21
CA PRO A 148 11.97 -2.25 7.26
C PRO A 148 10.49 -2.36 6.83
N SER A 149 9.59 -1.95 7.73
CA SER A 149 8.15 -1.96 7.45
C SER A 149 7.43 -0.87 8.25
N ARG A 150 6.24 -0.49 7.80
CA ARG A 150 5.40 0.48 8.50
C ARG A 150 4.99 -0.02 9.88
N GLU A 151 4.63 -1.29 9.98
CA GLU A 151 4.24 -1.94 11.22
C GLU A 151 5.37 -1.89 12.27
N ALA A 152 6.62 -2.06 11.84
CA ALA A 152 7.78 -1.96 12.72
C ALA A 152 7.97 -0.53 13.25
N ILE A 153 7.74 0.49 12.41
CA ILE A 153 7.75 1.91 12.83
C ILE A 153 6.65 2.18 13.85
N ASP A 154 5.43 1.72 13.57
CA ASP A 154 4.28 1.94 14.46
C ASP A 154 4.44 1.20 15.79
N ALA A 155 5.02 0.00 15.78
CA ALA A 155 5.41 -0.75 16.99
C ALA A 155 6.45 0.02 17.82
N LEU A 156 7.48 0.58 17.17
CA LEU A 156 8.46 1.44 17.81
C LEU A 156 7.83 2.69 18.41
N LYS A 157 6.96 3.37 17.65
CA LYS A 157 6.24 4.56 18.13
C LYS A 157 5.46 4.27 19.41
N GLY A 158 4.84 3.09 19.53
CA GLY A 158 4.09 2.66 20.71
C GLY A 158 4.94 2.45 21.98
N VAL A 159 6.27 2.36 21.85
CA VAL A 159 7.20 2.14 22.99
C VAL A 159 7.84 3.43 23.48
N PHE A 160 7.71 4.53 22.72
CA PHE A 160 8.29 5.81 23.09
C PHE A 160 7.24 6.79 23.63
N ALA A 161 7.64 7.66 24.56
CA ALA A 161 6.83 8.83 24.86
C ALA A 161 6.77 9.75 23.61
N PRO A 162 5.65 10.46 23.38
CA PRO A 162 5.49 11.30 22.18
C PRO A 162 6.61 12.31 21.96
N VAL A 163 7.16 12.87 23.04
CA VAL A 163 8.26 13.85 23.01
C VAL A 163 9.58 13.22 22.55
N ASP A 164 9.84 11.99 22.97
CA ASP A 164 11.08 11.28 22.63
C ASP A 164 11.01 10.65 21.24
N TRP A 165 9.79 10.35 20.79
CA TRP A 165 9.56 9.71 19.49
C TRP A 165 10.10 10.52 18.33
N GLN A 166 9.88 11.84 18.31
CA GLN A 166 10.32 12.68 17.19
C GLN A 166 11.83 12.60 16.97
N LYS A 167 12.62 12.74 18.04
CA LYS A 167 14.09 12.62 17.97
C LYS A 167 14.52 11.24 17.53
N HIS A 168 13.83 10.22 18.04
CA HIS A 168 14.13 8.83 17.70
C HIS A 168 13.80 8.51 16.26
N ARG A 169 12.67 9.00 15.77
CA ARG A 169 12.22 8.88 14.37
C ARG A 169 13.24 9.48 13.40
N GLU A 170 13.75 10.68 13.69
CA GLU A 170 14.80 11.31 12.88
C GLU A 170 16.07 10.46 12.81
N ARG A 171 16.49 9.91 13.96
CA ARG A 171 17.64 9.00 14.01
C ARG A 171 17.40 7.73 13.20
N LEU A 172 16.21 7.14 13.28
CA LEU A 172 15.86 5.95 12.51
C LEU A 172 15.83 6.22 11.02
N MET A 173 15.24 7.34 10.59
CA MET A 173 15.26 7.75 9.18
C MET A 173 16.69 7.89 8.66
N LYS A 174 17.58 8.50 9.46
CA LYS A 174 19.00 8.62 9.12
C LYS A 174 19.66 7.25 8.93
N LEU A 175 19.44 6.33 9.87
CA LEU A 175 19.99 4.96 9.80
C LEU A 175 19.46 4.20 8.58
N LEU A 176 18.15 4.30 8.27
CA LEU A 176 17.57 3.68 7.09
C LEU A 176 18.15 4.25 5.79
N MET A 177 18.38 5.57 5.74
CA MET A 177 19.02 6.23 4.59
C MET A 177 20.49 5.79 4.43
N GLU A 178 21.27 5.77 5.51
CA GLU A 178 22.67 5.36 5.49
C GLU A 178 22.85 3.91 5.00
N HIS A 179 21.94 3.04 5.37
CA HIS A 179 21.95 1.65 4.92
C HIS A 179 21.25 1.42 3.57
N GLN A 180 20.75 2.48 2.93
CA GLN A 180 20.00 2.44 1.66
C GLN A 180 18.85 1.39 1.68
N ARG A 181 18.28 1.16 2.86
CA ARG A 181 17.21 0.20 3.07
C ARG A 181 15.85 0.88 3.05
N ALA A 182 14.91 0.27 2.34
CA ALA A 182 13.52 0.70 2.24
C ALA A 182 13.34 2.20 1.89
N PRO A 183 13.84 2.67 0.74
CA PRO A 183 13.70 4.07 0.32
C PRO A 183 12.23 4.50 0.28
N ASP A 184 11.32 3.60 -0.08
CA ASP A 184 9.87 3.85 -0.06
C ASP A 184 9.34 4.20 1.33
N LEU A 185 9.80 3.48 2.36
CA LEU A 185 9.37 3.73 3.74
C LEU A 185 9.89 5.07 4.25
N VAL A 186 11.18 5.37 4.02
CA VAL A 186 11.76 6.66 4.40
C VAL A 186 11.07 7.81 3.67
N PHE A 187 10.81 7.62 2.38
CA PHE A 187 10.09 8.60 1.58
C PHE A 187 8.70 8.90 2.14
N GLU A 188 7.93 7.88 2.50
CA GLU A 188 6.62 8.05 3.14
C GLU A 188 6.71 8.84 4.45
N LEU A 189 7.68 8.49 5.30
CA LEU A 189 7.88 9.17 6.57
C LEU A 189 8.22 10.67 6.38
N LEU A 190 9.00 11.00 5.35
CA LEU A 190 9.30 12.40 5.00
C LEU A 190 8.05 13.15 4.52
N ILE A 191 7.21 12.51 3.70
CA ILE A 191 5.95 13.12 3.23
C ILE A 191 4.98 13.34 4.40
N GLU A 192 4.90 12.41 5.34
CA GLU A 192 4.08 12.56 6.56
C GLU A 192 4.52 13.73 7.43
N ASP A 193 5.84 14.00 7.47
CA ASP A 193 6.42 15.10 8.23
C ASP A 193 6.43 16.43 7.43
N ASP A 194 5.75 16.49 6.28
CA ASP A 194 5.73 17.65 5.36
C ASP A 194 7.14 18.07 4.85
N ARG A 195 8.12 17.16 4.89
CA ARG A 195 9.50 17.37 4.44
C ARG A 195 9.66 17.07 2.95
N PHE A 196 8.85 17.71 2.11
CA PHE A 196 8.77 17.44 0.68
C PHE A 196 10.08 17.67 -0.08
N LEU A 197 10.87 18.67 0.28
CA LEU A 197 12.17 18.93 -0.35
C LEU A 197 13.17 17.78 -0.12
N GLU A 198 13.19 17.24 1.08
CA GLU A 198 14.06 16.12 1.41
C GLU A 198 13.55 14.81 0.76
N ALA A 199 12.24 14.61 0.72
CA ALA A 199 11.64 13.49 0.01
C ALA A 199 11.98 13.53 -1.49
N ARG A 200 11.93 14.70 -2.12
CA ARG A 200 12.37 14.90 -3.51
C ARG A 200 13.85 14.53 -3.68
N SER A 201 14.71 15.05 -2.81
CA SER A 201 16.15 14.77 -2.87
C SER A 201 16.46 13.28 -2.70
N LEU A 202 15.75 12.60 -1.79
CA LEU A 202 15.85 11.14 -1.62
C LEU A 202 15.46 10.41 -2.91
N ALA A 203 14.32 10.78 -3.51
CA ALA A 203 13.81 10.15 -4.72
C ALA A 203 14.68 10.34 -5.97
N GLN A 204 15.49 11.40 -6.00
CA GLN A 204 16.47 11.63 -7.06
C GLN A 204 17.68 10.69 -6.97
N VAL A 205 18.06 10.28 -5.77
CA VAL A 205 19.26 9.47 -5.51
C VAL A 205 18.93 7.99 -5.32
N GLN A 206 17.77 7.68 -4.75
CA GLN A 206 17.35 6.32 -4.44
C GLN A 206 16.14 5.89 -5.27
N ASP A 207 15.97 4.58 -5.39
CA ASP A 207 14.88 3.99 -6.18
C ASP A 207 13.58 3.93 -5.38
N VAL A 208 12.89 5.07 -5.29
CA VAL A 208 11.54 5.18 -4.74
C VAL A 208 10.53 4.73 -5.79
N SER A 209 9.54 3.93 -5.40
CA SER A 209 8.53 3.40 -6.31
C SER A 209 7.68 4.50 -6.96
N ALA A 210 7.34 4.31 -8.23
CA ALA A 210 6.56 5.28 -8.99
C ALA A 210 5.19 5.60 -8.35
N SER A 211 4.54 4.60 -7.76
CA SER A 211 3.26 4.78 -7.07
C SER A 211 3.36 5.68 -5.84
N ARG A 212 4.47 5.59 -5.09
CA ARG A 212 4.73 6.47 -3.94
C ARG A 212 4.98 7.90 -4.37
N LEU A 213 5.77 8.07 -5.43
CA LEU A 213 6.03 9.39 -6.02
C LEU A 213 4.73 10.05 -6.50
N LEU A 214 3.86 9.29 -7.18
CA LEU A 214 2.56 9.81 -7.63
C LEU A 214 1.66 10.22 -6.45
N SER A 215 1.55 9.38 -5.43
CA SER A 215 0.77 9.70 -4.23
C SER A 215 1.32 10.93 -3.51
N ALA A 216 2.64 11.06 -3.42
CA ALA A 216 3.30 12.23 -2.83
C ALA A 216 3.07 13.49 -3.65
N ALA A 217 3.11 13.42 -4.99
CA ALA A 217 2.81 14.53 -5.86
C ALA A 217 1.35 15.02 -5.69
N GLN A 218 0.39 14.10 -5.53
CA GLN A 218 -1.01 14.41 -5.23
C GLN A 218 -1.16 15.18 -3.91
N ILE A 219 -0.44 14.77 -2.86
CA ILE A 219 -0.44 15.47 -1.57
C ILE A 219 0.24 16.83 -1.69
N ALA A 220 1.38 16.87 -2.39
CA ALA A 220 2.19 18.07 -2.55
C ALA A 220 1.47 19.18 -3.33
N GLN A 221 0.53 18.87 -4.23
CA GLN A 221 -0.29 19.90 -4.91
C GLN A 221 -0.95 20.87 -3.94
N VAL A 222 -1.31 20.38 -2.73
CA VAL A 222 -2.00 21.19 -1.71
C VAL A 222 -1.06 21.73 -0.67
N ARG A 223 -0.02 20.96 -0.27
CA ARG A 223 0.83 21.28 0.88
C ARG A 223 2.16 21.94 0.50
N SER A 224 2.67 21.64 -0.69
CA SER A 224 3.97 22.15 -1.19
C SER A 224 3.95 22.20 -2.72
N PRO A 225 3.15 23.12 -3.31
CA PRO A 225 2.91 23.17 -4.75
C PRO A 225 4.18 23.41 -5.58
N ASP A 226 5.21 23.98 -5.01
CA ASP A 226 6.54 24.20 -5.60
C ASP A 226 7.32 22.87 -5.80
N VAL A 227 7.07 21.86 -4.99
CA VAL A 227 7.73 20.54 -5.09
C VAL A 227 6.90 19.54 -5.91
N ALA A 228 5.59 19.75 -5.99
CA ALA A 228 4.67 18.84 -6.67
C ALA A 228 5.09 18.52 -8.12
N PRO A 229 5.50 19.49 -8.97
CA PRO A 229 5.88 19.19 -10.36
C PRO A 229 7.05 18.21 -10.43
N SER A 230 8.08 18.42 -9.62
CA SER A 230 9.28 17.58 -9.65
C SER A 230 8.99 16.14 -9.20
N LEU A 231 8.14 15.94 -8.20
CA LEU A 231 7.71 14.60 -7.77
C LEU A 231 6.86 13.91 -8.86
N ALA A 232 5.96 14.66 -9.49
CA ALA A 232 5.11 14.15 -10.56
C ALA A 232 5.94 13.76 -11.80
N ILE A 233 6.91 14.58 -12.19
CA ILE A 233 7.82 14.29 -13.31
C ILE A 233 8.65 13.02 -13.00
N LEU A 234 9.20 12.89 -11.79
CA LEU A 234 9.93 11.69 -11.37
C LEU A 234 9.02 10.45 -11.43
N ALA A 235 7.77 10.56 -10.96
CA ALA A 235 6.79 9.48 -11.07
C ALA A 235 6.57 9.07 -12.53
N ALA A 236 6.38 10.03 -13.42
CA ALA A 236 6.17 9.78 -14.84
C ALA A 236 7.35 9.03 -15.47
N TYR A 237 8.59 9.44 -15.21
CA TYR A 237 9.78 8.74 -15.69
C TYR A 237 9.88 7.30 -15.16
N ARG A 238 9.56 7.08 -13.88
CA ARG A 238 9.58 5.74 -13.27
C ARG A 238 8.51 4.83 -13.87
N PHE A 239 7.28 5.32 -14.06
CA PHE A 239 6.22 4.56 -14.74
C PHE A 239 6.58 4.25 -16.19
N ALA A 240 7.18 5.19 -16.91
CA ALA A 240 7.62 5.01 -18.28
C ALA A 240 8.69 3.91 -18.40
N GLY A 241 9.55 3.73 -17.41
CA GLY A 241 10.58 2.68 -17.38
C GLY A 241 10.00 1.26 -17.41
N VAL A 242 8.76 1.07 -16.96
CA VAL A 242 8.06 -0.21 -17.02
C VAL A 242 7.07 -0.18 -18.20
N ARG A 243 7.43 -0.80 -19.31
CA ARG A 243 6.68 -0.75 -20.58
C ARG A 243 5.38 -1.57 -20.54
N ASP A 244 4.45 -1.20 -19.67
CA ASP A 244 3.12 -1.80 -19.51
C ASP A 244 2.03 -0.76 -19.73
N ALA A 245 0.91 -1.16 -20.36
CA ALA A 245 -0.23 -0.28 -20.65
C ALA A 245 -0.80 0.40 -19.39
N LYS A 246 -0.88 -0.32 -18.28
CA LYS A 246 -1.34 0.20 -16.98
C LYS A 246 -0.42 1.33 -16.48
N ASN A 247 0.89 1.13 -16.60
CA ASN A 247 1.87 2.12 -16.16
C ASN A 247 1.83 3.39 -17.01
N TYR A 248 1.52 3.30 -18.31
CA TYR A 248 1.27 4.49 -19.13
C TYR A 248 0.01 5.26 -18.67
N GLY A 249 -1.01 4.59 -18.12
CA GLY A 249 -2.15 5.26 -17.49
C GLY A 249 -1.73 6.11 -16.28
N HIS A 250 -0.99 5.52 -15.35
CA HIS A 250 -0.47 6.22 -14.17
C HIS A 250 0.57 7.29 -14.51
N MET A 251 1.38 7.06 -15.54
CA MET A 251 2.26 8.10 -16.09
C MET A 251 1.46 9.30 -16.56
N GLY A 252 0.32 9.06 -17.24
CA GLY A 252 -0.57 10.14 -17.68
C GLY A 252 -1.13 10.95 -16.50
N GLU A 253 -1.54 10.29 -15.42
CA GLU A 253 -1.99 10.97 -14.20
C GLU A 253 -0.87 11.83 -13.58
N ALA A 254 0.35 11.31 -13.54
CA ALA A 254 1.51 12.05 -13.05
C ALA A 254 1.81 13.29 -13.93
N LEU A 255 1.72 13.14 -15.24
CA LEU A 255 1.92 14.24 -16.18
C LEU A 255 0.83 15.31 -16.08
N GLU A 256 -0.44 14.93 -15.84
CA GLU A 256 -1.53 15.89 -15.59
C GLU A 256 -1.28 16.73 -14.32
N ILE A 257 -0.69 16.12 -13.30
CA ILE A 257 -0.28 16.85 -12.09
C ILE A 257 0.86 17.80 -12.41
N ALA A 258 1.89 17.33 -13.12
CA ALA A 258 3.04 18.13 -13.49
C ALA A 258 2.64 19.34 -14.33
N GLU A 259 1.80 19.16 -15.36
CA GLU A 259 1.30 20.24 -16.21
C GLU A 259 0.63 21.35 -15.38
N ARG A 260 -0.33 20.95 -14.54
CA ARG A 260 -1.08 21.91 -13.70
C ARG A 260 -0.19 22.65 -12.70
N THR A 261 0.79 21.96 -12.13
CA THR A 261 1.62 22.52 -11.06
C THR A 261 2.85 23.28 -11.60
N CYS A 262 3.42 22.86 -12.73
CA CYS A 262 4.48 23.64 -13.43
C CYS A 262 3.99 25.03 -13.85
N ALA A 263 2.74 25.14 -14.30
CA ALA A 263 2.15 26.42 -14.66
C ALA A 263 2.04 27.40 -13.48
N LEU A 264 2.05 26.89 -12.24
CA LEU A 264 1.95 27.66 -10.99
C LEU A 264 3.30 27.84 -10.29
N SER A 265 4.35 27.20 -10.78
CA SER A 265 5.70 27.21 -10.18
C SER A 265 6.62 28.19 -10.88
N ASP A 266 7.76 28.51 -10.22
CA ASP A 266 8.81 29.34 -10.79
C ASP A 266 9.63 28.65 -11.90
N HIS A 267 9.30 27.41 -12.25
CA HIS A 267 10.00 26.56 -13.22
C HIS A 267 9.07 26.01 -14.31
N PRO A 268 8.44 26.86 -15.13
CA PRO A 268 7.52 26.42 -16.17
C PRO A 268 8.20 25.55 -17.25
N ASP A 269 9.50 25.78 -17.52
CA ASP A 269 10.25 25.02 -18.54
C ASP A 269 10.46 23.55 -18.19
N SER A 270 10.34 23.18 -16.90
CA SER A 270 10.49 21.79 -16.43
C SER A 270 9.47 20.83 -17.05
N TRP A 271 8.29 21.33 -17.43
CA TRP A 271 7.28 20.56 -18.14
C TRP A 271 7.73 20.19 -19.56
N ASP A 272 8.19 21.15 -20.33
CA ASP A 272 8.62 20.95 -21.72
C ASP A 272 9.84 20.03 -21.78
N GLU A 273 10.81 20.20 -20.88
CA GLU A 273 11.97 19.32 -20.75
C GLU A 273 11.57 17.88 -20.43
N ALA A 274 10.61 17.68 -19.51
CA ALA A 274 10.12 16.36 -19.14
C ALA A 274 9.42 15.67 -20.33
N ILE A 275 8.58 16.39 -21.04
CA ILE A 275 7.88 15.87 -22.22
C ILE A 275 8.88 15.52 -23.34
N GLU A 276 9.88 16.34 -23.60
CA GLU A 276 10.92 16.06 -24.60
C GLU A 276 11.75 14.83 -24.20
N GLY A 277 12.16 14.69 -22.96
CA GLY A 277 12.89 13.54 -22.44
C GLY A 277 12.09 12.23 -22.57
N LEU A 278 10.81 12.26 -22.22
CA LEU A 278 9.92 11.12 -22.39
C LEU A 278 9.66 10.79 -23.86
N ARG A 279 9.52 11.80 -24.74
CA ARG A 279 9.39 11.59 -26.19
C ARG A 279 10.63 10.91 -26.80
N ALA A 280 11.82 11.34 -26.39
CA ALA A 280 13.05 10.74 -26.87
C ALA A 280 13.13 9.24 -26.54
N SER A 281 12.63 8.84 -25.38
CA SER A 281 12.73 7.46 -24.89
C SER A 281 11.52 6.58 -25.26
N HIS A 282 10.32 7.15 -25.36
CA HIS A 282 9.05 6.43 -25.48
C HIS A 282 8.16 6.88 -26.65
N GLY A 283 8.60 7.82 -27.48
CA GLY A 283 7.80 8.43 -28.57
C GLY A 283 7.20 7.43 -29.56
N ASN A 284 7.80 6.25 -29.71
CA ASN A 284 7.31 5.18 -30.56
C ASN A 284 6.21 4.32 -29.92
N ALA A 285 6.00 4.40 -28.60
CA ALA A 285 5.02 3.60 -27.90
C ALA A 285 3.58 4.14 -28.17
N PRO A 286 2.65 3.33 -28.71
CA PRO A 286 1.27 3.78 -29.00
C PRO A 286 0.56 4.29 -27.75
N ALA A 287 0.76 3.62 -26.61
CA ALA A 287 0.15 4.01 -25.34
C ALA A 287 0.67 5.38 -24.86
N PHE A 288 1.95 5.68 -25.03
CA PHE A 288 2.52 7.00 -24.72
C PHE A 288 1.93 8.09 -25.61
N ARG A 289 1.80 7.85 -26.91
CA ARG A 289 1.17 8.80 -27.83
C ARG A 289 -0.30 9.08 -27.47
N ALA A 290 -1.02 8.07 -27.02
CA ALA A 290 -2.38 8.25 -26.54
C ALA A 290 -2.45 9.16 -25.29
N VAL A 291 -1.50 9.04 -24.37
CA VAL A 291 -1.37 9.93 -23.21
C VAL A 291 -1.08 11.36 -23.66
N LEU A 292 -0.10 11.59 -24.54
CA LEU A 292 0.20 12.93 -25.04
C LEU A 292 -0.99 13.58 -25.74
N LYS A 293 -1.73 12.81 -26.55
CA LYS A 293 -2.96 13.30 -27.19
C LYS A 293 -4.02 13.72 -26.17
N ARG A 294 -4.18 12.96 -25.08
CA ARG A 294 -5.11 13.29 -23.99
C ARG A 294 -4.73 14.59 -23.29
N LEU A 295 -3.43 14.83 -23.11
CA LEU A 295 -2.88 16.05 -22.54
C LEU A 295 -2.87 17.24 -23.51
N GLY A 296 -3.40 17.10 -24.74
CA GLY A 296 -3.37 18.18 -25.74
C GLY A 296 -1.97 18.55 -26.24
N VAL A 297 -0.96 17.74 -25.91
CA VAL A 297 0.42 17.96 -26.34
C VAL A 297 0.56 17.44 -27.77
N GLU A 298 0.66 18.37 -28.74
CA GLU A 298 0.76 18.03 -30.16
C GLU A 298 1.91 17.05 -30.44
N THR A 299 1.56 15.93 -31.04
CA THR A 299 2.52 14.92 -31.52
C THR A 299 3.03 15.36 -32.91
N SER A 300 3.65 16.52 -33.03
CA SER A 300 4.23 16.93 -34.30
C SER A 300 5.50 16.14 -34.57
N PRO A 301 5.56 15.33 -35.63
CA PRO A 301 6.77 14.56 -35.98
C PRO A 301 7.90 15.42 -36.53
N ASP A 302 7.70 16.73 -36.76
CA ASP A 302 8.59 17.54 -37.58
C ASP A 302 9.67 18.34 -36.82
N ARG A 303 9.67 18.36 -35.44
CA ARG A 303 10.73 19.10 -34.71
C ARG A 303 12.03 18.33 -34.47
N VAL A 304 12.14 17.07 -34.83
CA VAL A 304 13.37 16.27 -34.64
C VAL A 304 14.46 16.55 -35.71
N ARG A 305 14.24 17.45 -36.67
CA ARG A 305 15.19 17.71 -37.78
C ARG A 305 15.92 19.05 -37.77
N LEU A 306 16.04 19.74 -36.68
CA LEU A 306 16.83 20.96 -36.66
C LEU A 306 17.92 20.96 -35.58
N GLY A 307 18.96 20.23 -35.84
CA GLY A 307 20.18 20.21 -35.01
C GLY A 307 21.40 19.64 -35.77
N LYS A 308 21.57 19.97 -37.06
CA LYS A 308 22.90 19.80 -37.68
C LYS A 308 23.75 21.01 -37.36
N PRO A 309 24.89 20.86 -36.67
CA PRO A 309 25.85 21.94 -36.55
C PRO A 309 26.35 22.29 -37.93
N ARG A 310 26.18 23.54 -38.36
CA ARG A 310 26.90 24.08 -39.54
C ARG A 310 28.37 24.16 -39.18
N ARG A 311 29.15 23.54 -40.04
CA ARG A 311 30.61 23.68 -40.10
C ARG A 311 31.01 25.14 -40.42
#